data_cc80e7ee800b839d7b028a11b108f367
#
_entry.id   cc80e7ee800b839d7b028a11b108f367
#
_cell.length_a   1.000
_cell.length_b   1.000
_cell.length_c   1.000
_cell.angle_alpha   90.00
_cell.angle_beta   90.00
_cell.angle_gamma   90.00
#
_symmetry.space_group_name_H-M   'P 1'
#
loop_
_entity.id
_entity.type
_entity.pdbx_description
1 polymer ?
#
loop_
_entity_poly.entity_id
_entity_poly.type
_entity_poly.pdbx_seq_one_letter_code
_entity_poly.pdbx_strand_id
1 'polypeptide(L)'
;MTTKWEFTYKGHTIEVRTRPHSRLMVDGAVQDETFGLGTRSRLWGRIKDGEGAGEQIRVSVGGGWFSFTCVAWIDDVEVFRS
;
A
#
# COMPACT_ATOMS: atom_id res chain seq x y z
N MET A 1 1.69 3.80 17.54
CA MET A 1 1.31 2.81 16.51
C MET A 1 1.27 3.48 15.15
N THR A 2 1.95 2.90 14.16
CA THR A 2 1.96 3.44 12.81
C THR A 2 0.67 3.09 12.11
N THR A 3 -0.02 4.11 11.57
CA THR A 3 -1.26 3.92 10.83
C THR A 3 -1.14 4.35 9.38
N LYS A 4 0.04 4.82 8.99
CA LYS A 4 0.29 5.33 7.65
C LYS A 4 1.74 5.04 7.26
N TRP A 5 1.94 4.58 6.03
CA TRP A 5 3.25 4.44 5.42
C TRP A 5 3.24 5.15 4.08
N GLU A 6 4.35 5.76 3.72
CA GLU A 6 4.48 6.48 2.47
C GLU A 6 5.86 6.25 1.90
N PHE A 7 5.94 5.99 0.61
CA PHE A 7 7.20 5.86 -0.09
C PHE A 7 7.03 6.31 -1.54
N THR A 8 8.14 6.52 -2.21
CA THR A 8 8.12 6.94 -3.61
C THR A 8 8.64 5.83 -4.51
N TYR A 9 8.10 5.77 -5.72
CA TYR A 9 8.53 4.81 -6.74
C TYR A 9 8.37 5.47 -8.11
N LYS A 10 9.46 5.62 -8.84
CA LYS A 10 9.49 6.24 -10.19
C LYS A 10 8.72 7.56 -10.22
N GLY A 11 8.94 8.39 -9.20
CA GLY A 11 8.29 9.69 -9.10
C GLY A 11 6.86 9.69 -8.58
N HIS A 12 6.31 8.52 -8.29
CA HIS A 12 4.96 8.41 -7.74
C HIS A 12 5.00 8.31 -6.22
N THR A 13 4.06 8.96 -5.56
CA THR A 13 3.89 8.85 -4.11
C THR A 13 2.90 7.74 -3.83
N ILE A 14 3.34 6.72 -3.10
CA ILE A 14 2.51 5.59 -2.74
C ILE A 14 2.27 5.65 -1.24
N GLU A 15 1.00 5.64 -0.84
CA GLU A 15 0.61 5.77 0.55
C GLU A 15 -0.30 4.61 0.93
N VAL A 16 -0.03 4.04 2.09
CA VAL A 16 -0.86 2.97 2.66
C VAL A 16 -1.34 3.43 4.03
N ARG A 17 -2.63 3.38 4.25
CA ARG A 17 -3.23 3.74 5.54
C ARG A 17 -4.01 2.57 6.10
N THR A 18 -4.07 2.48 7.42
CA THR A 18 -4.82 1.41 8.09
C THR A 18 -6.07 1.93 8.78
N ARG A 19 -6.23 3.23 8.93
CA ARG A 19 -7.39 3.84 9.60
C ARG A 19 -7.98 4.95 8.76
N PRO A 20 -9.31 5.05 8.77
CA PRO A 20 -10.29 4.23 9.50
C PRO A 20 -10.41 2.80 8.96
N HIS A 21 -9.85 2.52 7.80
CA HIS A 21 -9.78 1.21 7.17
C HIS A 21 -8.53 1.16 6.27
N SER A 22 -8.16 -0.01 5.82
CA SER A 22 -6.96 -0.17 4.99
C SER A 22 -7.19 0.42 3.59
N ARG A 23 -6.29 1.28 3.15
CA ARG A 23 -6.36 1.94 1.84
C ARG A 23 -4.99 2.01 1.20
N LEU A 24 -4.97 1.83 -0.11
CA LEU A 24 -3.79 2.06 -0.94
C LEU A 24 -4.07 3.27 -1.83
N MET A 25 -3.18 4.25 -1.79
CA MET A 25 -3.30 5.47 -2.57
C MET A 25 -2.05 5.67 -3.42
N VAL A 26 -2.25 6.12 -4.65
CA VAL A 26 -1.16 6.46 -5.56
C VAL A 26 -1.39 7.89 -6.02
N ASP A 27 -0.41 8.76 -5.79
CA ASP A 27 -0.47 10.19 -6.13
C ASP A 27 -1.76 10.85 -5.64
N GLY A 28 -2.19 10.47 -4.43
CA GLY A 28 -3.37 11.04 -3.79
C GLY A 28 -4.70 10.42 -4.20
N ALA A 29 -4.70 9.47 -5.13
CA ALA A 29 -5.93 8.80 -5.57
C ALA A 29 -6.04 7.41 -4.96
N VAL A 30 -7.21 7.08 -4.43
CA VAL A 30 -7.45 5.75 -3.84
C VAL A 30 -7.48 4.70 -4.95
N GLN A 31 -6.67 3.67 -4.79
CA GLN A 31 -6.61 2.53 -5.71
C GLN A 31 -7.37 1.33 -5.19
N ASP A 32 -7.35 1.12 -3.88
CA ASP A 32 -7.99 -0.03 -3.28
C ASP A 32 -8.31 0.26 -1.82
N GLU A 33 -9.37 -0.35 -1.32
CA GLU A 33 -9.80 -0.21 0.06
C GLU A 33 -10.30 -1.55 0.58
N THR A 34 -10.04 -1.83 1.85
CA THR A 34 -10.53 -3.04 2.51
C THR A 34 -11.15 -2.66 3.84
N PHE A 35 -12.40 -3.05 4.06
CA PHE A 35 -13.19 -2.67 5.23
C PHE A 35 -13.30 -3.76 6.28
N GLY A 36 -12.61 -4.85 6.13
CA GLY A 36 -12.72 -5.98 7.05
C GLY A 36 -12.10 -5.71 8.41
N LEU A 37 -12.47 -6.53 9.38
CA LEU A 37 -11.93 -6.50 10.74
C LEU A 37 -10.76 -7.46 10.91
N GLY A 38 -10.22 -7.98 9.84
CA GLY A 38 -9.11 -8.91 9.89
C GLY A 38 -7.81 -8.26 10.35
N THR A 39 -6.89 -9.09 10.81
CA THR A 39 -5.56 -8.63 11.23
C THR A 39 -4.61 -8.46 10.05
N ARG A 40 -5.04 -8.86 8.86
CA ARG A 40 -4.23 -8.76 7.65
C ARG A 40 -5.08 -8.28 6.49
N SER A 41 -4.55 -7.30 5.75
CA SER A 41 -5.19 -6.77 4.55
C SER A 41 -4.25 -6.87 3.38
N ARG A 42 -4.80 -7.17 2.20
CA ARG A 42 -4.06 -7.14 0.95
C ARG A 42 -4.72 -6.12 0.04
N LEU A 43 -3.89 -5.25 -0.52
CA LEU A 43 -4.36 -4.17 -1.35
C LEU A 43 -3.66 -4.25 -2.71
N TRP A 44 -4.39 -3.93 -3.76
CA TRP A 44 -3.91 -4.02 -5.13
C TRP A 44 -4.11 -2.70 -5.84
N GLY A 45 -3.18 -2.35 -6.69
CA GLY A 45 -3.29 -1.13 -7.46
C GLY A 45 -2.44 -1.22 -8.71
N ARG A 46 -2.39 -0.11 -9.44
CA ARG A 46 -1.61 -0.02 -10.68
C ARG A 46 -1.20 1.42 -10.88
N ILE A 47 0.02 1.61 -11.37
CA ILE A 47 0.48 2.93 -11.79
C ILE A 47 -0.22 3.24 -13.12
N LYS A 48 -0.97 4.33 -13.15
CA LYS A 48 -1.86 4.63 -14.28
C LYS A 48 -1.20 5.44 -15.38
N ASP A 49 -0.26 6.32 -15.01
CA ASP A 49 0.38 7.19 -15.99
C ASP A 49 1.82 7.48 -15.56
N GLY A 50 2.55 8.18 -16.43
CA GLY A 50 3.91 8.55 -16.15
C GLY A 50 4.89 7.39 -16.23
N GLU A 51 6.03 7.52 -15.58
CA GLU A 51 7.01 6.47 -15.55
C GLU A 51 6.50 5.28 -14.74
N GLY A 52 6.66 4.10 -15.26
CA GLY A 52 6.17 2.87 -14.61
C GLY A 52 4.71 2.57 -14.89
N ALA A 53 4.05 3.31 -15.80
CA ALA A 53 2.63 3.09 -16.12
C ALA A 53 2.37 1.63 -16.50
N GLY A 54 1.32 1.04 -15.90
CA GLY A 54 0.96 -0.35 -16.10
C GLY A 54 1.57 -1.31 -15.10
N GLU A 55 2.55 -0.89 -14.31
CA GLU A 55 3.13 -1.75 -13.28
C GLU A 55 2.12 -1.98 -12.15
N GLN A 56 2.00 -3.22 -11.72
CA GLN A 56 1.03 -3.62 -10.71
C GLN A 56 1.61 -3.46 -9.31
N ILE A 57 0.82 -2.87 -8.42
CA ILE A 57 1.18 -2.68 -7.03
C ILE A 57 0.43 -3.70 -6.18
N ARG A 58 1.15 -4.35 -5.27
CA ARG A 58 0.56 -5.26 -4.30
C ARG A 58 1.09 -4.89 -2.92
N VAL A 59 0.20 -4.75 -1.97
CA VAL A 59 0.57 -4.37 -0.61
C VAL A 59 -0.02 -5.36 0.37
N SER A 60 0.78 -5.77 1.35
CA SER A 60 0.32 -6.58 2.46
C SER A 60 0.50 -5.79 3.75
N VAL A 61 -0.59 -5.62 4.48
CA VAL A 61 -0.57 -4.97 5.79
C VAL A 61 -0.99 -6.01 6.81
N GLY A 62 -0.14 -6.25 7.79
CA GLY A 62 -0.43 -7.21 8.86
C GLY A 62 -0.34 -6.54 10.21
N GLY A 63 -1.21 -6.96 11.15
CA GLY A 63 -1.21 -6.45 12.50
C GLY A 63 -0.80 -7.51 13.49
N GLY A 64 0.04 -7.13 14.45
CA GLY A 64 0.33 -7.92 15.63
C GLY A 64 -0.36 -7.31 16.84
N TRP A 65 0.04 -7.75 18.02
CA TRP A 65 -0.55 -7.24 19.26
C TRP A 65 -0.28 -5.76 19.48
N PHE A 66 0.86 -5.27 19.02
CA PHE A 66 1.30 -3.91 19.34
C PHE A 66 1.61 -3.04 18.13
N SER A 67 1.70 -3.61 16.93
CA SER A 67 2.07 -2.82 15.75
C SER A 67 1.58 -3.47 14.47
N PHE A 68 1.49 -2.63 13.43
CA PHE A 68 1.24 -3.10 12.07
C PHE A 68 2.54 -3.09 11.28
N THR A 69 2.64 -3.99 10.32
CA THR A 69 3.74 -4.01 9.37
C THR A 69 3.19 -3.87 7.95
N CYS A 70 3.98 -3.28 7.08
CA CYS A 70 3.59 -3.05 5.70
C CYS A 70 4.70 -3.51 4.77
N VAL A 71 4.35 -4.30 3.76
CA VAL A 71 5.28 -4.70 2.71
C VAL A 71 4.61 -4.42 1.37
N ALA A 72 5.35 -3.83 0.45
CA ALA A 72 4.84 -3.49 -0.87
C ALA A 72 5.73 -4.08 -1.96
N TRP A 73 5.08 -4.61 -3.00
CA TRP A 73 5.74 -5.13 -4.20
C TRP A 73 5.19 -4.42 -5.42
N ILE A 74 6.06 -4.18 -6.39
CA ILE A 74 5.66 -3.68 -7.70
C ILE A 74 6.21 -4.66 -8.74
N ASP A 75 5.30 -5.23 -9.55
CA ASP A 75 5.61 -6.32 -10.50
C ASP A 75 6.41 -7.43 -9.83
N ASP A 76 5.96 -7.82 -8.62
CA ASP A 76 6.53 -8.91 -7.82
C ASP A 76 7.93 -8.64 -7.27
N VAL A 77 8.40 -7.40 -7.33
CA VAL A 77 9.65 -6.99 -6.71
C VAL A 77 9.35 -6.17 -5.46
N GLU A 78 9.90 -6.59 -4.32
CA GLU A 78 9.69 -5.85 -3.08
C GLU A 78 10.34 -4.47 -3.18
N VAL A 79 9.56 -3.42 -2.93
CA VAL A 79 10.03 -2.04 -3.02
C VAL A 79 9.95 -1.30 -1.70
N PHE A 80 9.22 -1.83 -0.75
CA PHE A 80 9.07 -1.22 0.58
C PHE A 80 8.78 -2.27 1.63
N ARG A 81 9.40 -2.11 2.80
CA ARG A 81 9.15 -2.93 3.97
C ARG A 81 9.33 -2.06 5.21
N SER A 82 8.30 -2.01 6.03
CA SER A 82 8.39 -1.24 7.29
C SER A 82 9.23 -1.94 8.36
#